data_52c4d01d040b795cbd23fd003bbe1fcc
#
_entry.id   52c4d01d040b795cbd23fd003bbe1fcc
#
_cell.length_a   1.000
_cell.length_b   1.000
_cell.length_c   1.000
_cell.angle_alpha   90.00
_cell.angle_beta   90.00
_cell.angle_gamma   90.00
#
_symmetry.space_group_name_H-M   'P 1'
#
loop_
_entity.id
_entity.type
_entity.pdbx_description
1 polymer ?
#
loop_
_entity_poly.entity_id
_entity_poly.type
_entity_poly.pdbx_seq_one_letter_code
_entity_poly.pdbx_strand_id
1 'polypeptide(L)' 'MERDQALKFMHDLLRLMLQKNGSDLFITANFPPAIKIDGKIIPQSNQQLTHTHTAELARVVMNDRQAAEFEATKECNF' A
#
# COMPACT_ATOMS: atom_id res chain seq x y z
N MET A 1 -4.48 13.68 0.29
CA MET A 1 -3.63 13.21 1.41
C MET A 1 -2.27 13.90 1.33
N GLU A 2 -1.86 14.56 2.39
CA GLU A 2 -0.55 15.20 2.44
C GLU A 2 0.56 14.15 2.56
N ARG A 3 1.79 14.55 2.17
CA ARG A 3 2.94 13.65 2.19
C ARG A 3 3.19 13.05 3.59
N ASP A 4 3.12 13.88 4.64
CA ASP A 4 3.35 13.41 6.01
C ASP A 4 2.28 12.41 6.44
N GLN A 5 1.03 12.65 6.06
CA GLN A 5 -0.07 11.74 6.34
C GLN A 5 0.09 10.42 5.56
N ALA A 6 0.50 10.50 4.31
CA ALA A 6 0.75 9.32 3.49
C ALA A 6 1.87 8.48 4.07
N LEU A 7 2.96 9.13 4.50
CA LEU A 7 4.10 8.44 5.09
C LEU A 7 3.71 7.74 6.39
N LYS A 8 2.96 8.42 7.25
CA LYS A 8 2.47 7.83 8.51
C LYS A 8 1.57 6.64 8.23
N PHE A 9 0.66 6.77 7.27
CA PHE A 9 -0.25 5.70 6.89
C PHE A 9 0.53 4.45 6.42
N MET A 10 1.53 4.65 5.58
CA MET A 10 2.38 3.55 5.09
C MET A 10 3.18 2.92 6.22
N HIS A 11 3.75 3.72 7.12
CA HIS A 11 4.47 3.20 8.27
C HIS A 11 3.56 2.36 9.17
N ASP A 12 2.34 2.80 9.39
CA ASP A 12 1.37 2.07 10.20
C ASP A 12 1.02 0.72 9.55
N LEU A 13 0.83 0.71 8.23
CA LEU A 13 0.56 -0.53 7.49
C LEU A 13 1.74 -1.50 7.52
N LEU A 14 2.96 -0.99 7.34
CA LEU A 14 4.17 -1.82 7.40
C LEU A 14 4.38 -2.39 8.80
N ARG A 15 4.13 -1.59 9.83
CA ARG A 15 4.20 -2.05 11.21
C ARG A 15 3.17 -3.14 11.48
N LEU A 16 1.95 -2.96 11.00
CA LEU A 16 0.90 -3.95 11.11
C LEU A 16 1.26 -5.25 10.41
N MET A 17 1.87 -5.15 9.23
CA MET A 17 2.37 -6.31 8.50
C MET A 17 3.39 -7.10 9.31
N LEU A 18 4.32 -6.41 9.98
CA LEU A 18 5.31 -7.07 10.83
C LEU A 18 4.65 -7.74 12.03
N GLN A 19 3.69 -7.08 12.66
CA GLN A 19 2.98 -7.64 13.82
C GLN A 19 2.20 -8.91 13.48
N LYS A 20 1.66 -8.98 12.26
CA LYS A 20 0.86 -10.11 11.81
C LYS A 20 1.64 -11.16 11.02
N ASN A 21 2.96 -11.01 10.95
CA ASN A 21 3.82 -11.88 10.14
C ASN A 21 3.39 -11.94 8.68
N GLY A 22 2.96 -10.78 8.14
CA GLY A 22 2.61 -10.68 6.72
C GLY A 22 3.84 -10.72 5.83
N SER A 23 3.69 -11.29 4.64
CA SER A 23 4.77 -11.38 3.67
C SER A 23 4.76 -10.26 2.64
N ASP A 24 3.59 -9.70 2.36
CA ASP A 24 3.41 -8.68 1.31
C ASP A 24 2.36 -7.68 1.72
N LEU A 25 2.54 -6.43 1.30
CA LEU A 25 1.56 -5.36 1.46
C LEU A 25 1.08 -4.93 0.07
N PHE A 26 -0.23 -4.95 -0.15
CA PHE A 26 -0.84 -4.60 -1.43
C PHE A 26 -1.56 -3.26 -1.32
N ILE A 27 -1.21 -2.35 -2.21
CA ILE A 27 -1.84 -1.03 -2.34
C ILE A 27 -2.40 -0.92 -3.76
N THR A 28 -3.72 -1.02 -3.89
CA THR A 28 -4.40 -1.04 -5.19
C THR A 28 -5.57 -0.07 -5.16
N ALA A 29 -5.75 0.70 -6.23
CA ALA A 29 -6.88 1.62 -6.35
C ALA A 29 -8.21 0.84 -6.37
N ASN A 30 -9.23 1.41 -5.75
CA ASN A 30 -10.58 0.85 -5.62
C ASN A 30 -10.66 -0.40 -4.73
N PHE A 31 -9.60 -0.68 -3.97
CA PHE A 31 -9.59 -1.76 -2.99
C PHE A 31 -9.01 -1.25 -1.67
N PRO A 32 -9.39 -1.84 -0.54
CA PRO A 32 -8.73 -1.49 0.71
C PRO A 32 -7.29 -1.97 0.71
N PRO A 33 -6.41 -1.35 1.52
CA PRO A 33 -5.06 -1.89 1.71
C PRO A 33 -5.14 -3.30 2.28
N ALA A 34 -4.32 -4.20 1.79
CA ALA A 34 -4.37 -5.59 2.18
C ALA A 34 -2.98 -6.14 2.48
N ILE A 35 -2.91 -7.13 3.34
CA ILE A 35 -1.68 -7.82 3.72
C ILE A 35 -1.84 -9.30 3.44
N LYS A 36 -0.82 -9.91 2.84
CA LYS A 36 -0.80 -11.36 2.65
C LYS A 36 -0.25 -12.02 3.92
N ILE A 37 -1.08 -12.84 4.56
CA ILE A 37 -0.76 -13.52 5.80
C ILE A 37 -1.07 -15.00 5.60
N ASP A 38 -0.07 -15.86 5.82
CA ASP A 38 -0.20 -17.31 5.64
C ASP A 38 -0.78 -17.70 4.27
N GLY A 39 -0.33 -16.99 3.22
CA GLY A 39 -0.79 -17.25 1.86
C GLY A 39 -2.15 -16.69 1.50
N LYS A 40 -2.80 -15.96 2.41
CA LYS A 40 -4.12 -15.36 2.19
C LYS A 40 -4.02 -13.84 2.19
N ILE A 41 -4.72 -13.19 1.27
CA ILE A 41 -4.77 -11.73 1.19
C ILE A 41 -5.92 -11.25 2.08
N ILE A 42 -5.60 -10.50 3.12
CA ILE A 42 -6.55 -10.04 4.12
C ILE A 42 -6.63 -8.52 4.10
N PRO A 43 -7.81 -7.94 3.80
CA PRO A 43 -8.00 -6.48 3.85
C PRO A 43 -7.79 -5.96 5.27
N GLN A 44 -7.14 -4.79 5.37
CA GLN A 44 -6.84 -4.18 6.67
C GLN A 44 -7.76 -3.00 6.99
N SER A 45 -8.69 -2.67 6.11
CA SER A 45 -9.60 -1.55 6.29
C SER A 45 -10.91 -1.82 5.56
N ASN A 46 -11.97 -1.13 5.96
CA ASN A 46 -13.25 -1.17 5.26
C ASN A 46 -13.33 -0.11 4.16
N GLN A 47 -12.37 0.79 4.11
CA GLN A 47 -12.33 1.87 3.13
C GLN A 47 -11.44 1.51 1.96
N GLN A 48 -11.98 1.67 0.76
CA GLN A 48 -11.22 1.49 -0.48
C GLN A 48 -10.30 2.69 -0.70
N LEU A 49 -9.12 2.43 -1.23
CA LEU A 49 -8.21 3.48 -1.65
C LEU A 49 -8.68 4.06 -2.98
N THR A 50 -8.59 5.39 -3.12
CA THR A 50 -8.83 6.05 -4.42
C THR A 50 -7.55 6.00 -5.25
N HIS A 51 -7.66 6.32 -6.55
CA HIS A 51 -6.49 6.47 -7.41
C HIS A 51 -5.51 7.50 -6.85
N THR A 52 -6.03 8.62 -6.35
CA THR A 52 -5.21 9.68 -5.78
C THR A 52 -4.47 9.19 -4.53
N HIS A 53 -5.17 8.54 -3.61
CA HIS A 53 -4.56 8.01 -2.40
C HIS A 53 -3.51 6.95 -2.72
N THR A 54 -3.81 6.05 -3.63
CA THR A 54 -2.86 5.00 -4.02
C THR A 54 -1.59 5.59 -4.60
N ALA A 55 -1.72 6.59 -5.49
CA ALA A 55 -0.58 7.27 -6.08
C ALA A 55 0.27 7.99 -5.04
N GLU A 56 -0.37 8.70 -4.10
CA GLU A 56 0.33 9.42 -3.03
C GLU A 56 1.07 8.47 -2.09
N LEU A 57 0.44 7.37 -1.70
CA LEU A 57 1.06 6.36 -0.84
C LEU A 57 2.26 5.71 -1.54
N ALA A 58 2.09 5.38 -2.81
CA ALA A 58 3.16 4.76 -3.59
C ALA A 58 4.37 5.67 -3.72
N ARG A 59 4.15 6.97 -3.97
CA ARG A 59 5.24 7.94 -4.18
C ARG A 59 6.13 8.15 -2.96
N VAL A 60 5.60 8.01 -1.74
CA VAL A 60 6.40 8.23 -0.54
C VAL A 60 7.32 7.07 -0.21
N VAL A 61 7.12 5.91 -0.81
CA VAL A 61 7.91 4.70 -0.50
C VAL A 61 8.61 4.09 -1.72
N MET A 62 8.29 4.52 -2.92
CA MET A 62 8.86 3.96 -4.16
C MET A 62 10.11 4.72 -4.60
N ASN A 63 11.06 3.98 -5.18
CA ASN A 63 12.11 4.59 -5.99
C ASN A 63 11.58 4.87 -7.40
N ASP A 64 12.41 5.50 -8.24
CA ASP A 64 12.00 5.90 -9.60
C ASP A 64 11.54 4.72 -10.45
N ARG A 65 12.20 3.59 -10.34
CA ARG A 65 11.86 2.38 -11.09
C ARG A 65 10.50 1.84 -10.67
N GLN A 66 10.26 1.76 -9.37
CA GLN A 66 8.98 1.30 -8.83
C GLN A 66 7.85 2.25 -9.21
N ALA A 67 8.11 3.56 -9.18
CA ALA A 67 7.13 4.56 -9.59
C ALA A 67 6.74 4.40 -11.07
N ALA A 68 7.70 4.11 -11.96
CA ALA A 68 7.42 3.85 -13.36
C ALA A 68 6.57 2.59 -13.55
N GLU A 69 6.86 1.53 -12.82
CA GLU A 69 6.06 0.31 -12.85
C GLU A 69 4.64 0.57 -12.34
N PHE A 70 4.50 1.34 -11.27
CA PHE A 70 3.20 1.71 -10.74
C PHE A 70 2.37 2.51 -11.76
N GLU A 71 2.97 3.48 -12.45
CA GLU A 71 2.27 4.27 -13.47
C GLU A 71 1.74 3.38 -14.60
N ALA A 72 2.44 2.29 -14.92
CA ALA A 72 2.01 1.36 -15.95
C ALA A 72 0.87 0.43 -15.48
N THR A 73 0.92 -0.05 -14.24
CA THR A 73 -0.01 -1.08 -13.74
C THR A 73 -1.03 -0.55 -12.75
N LYS A 74 -0.79 0.60 -12.12
CA LYS A 74 -1.60 1.20 -11.05
C LYS A 74 -1.71 0.32 -9.80
N GLU A 75 -0.74 -0.56 -9.61
CA GLU A 75 -0.63 -1.43 -8.45
C GLU A 75 0.76 -1.38 -7.87
N CYS A 76 0.88 -1.55 -6.55
CA CYS A 76 2.17 -1.76 -5.92
C CYS A 76 2.10 -2.89 -4.89
N ASN A 77 3.21 -3.62 -4.81
CA ASN A 77 3.40 -4.70 -3.87
C ASN A 77 4.68 -4.44 -3.09
N PHE A 78 4.61 -4.53 -1.79
CA PHE A 78 5.75 -4.30 -0.90
C PHE A 78 6.09 -5.53 -0.10
#